data_77bdfe58abbac0a19cf3f24260c87ce3
#
_entry.id   77bdfe58abbac0a19cf3f24260c87ce3
#
_cell.length_a   1.000
_cell.length_b   1.000
_cell.length_c   1.000
_cell.angle_alpha   90.00
_cell.angle_beta   90.00
_cell.angle_gamma   90.00
#
_symmetry.space_group_name_H-M   'P 1'
#
loop_
_entity.id
_entity.type
_entity.pdbx_description
1 polymer ?
#
loop_
_entity_poly.entity_id
_entity_poly.type
_entity_poly.pdbx_seq_one_letter_code
_entity_poly.pdbx_strand_id
1 'polypeptide(L)'
;MRRVVITGVGAVSPVGNTAEETWSSLIAGKSGIGPITHFDTSDPACKVKLAAEVKDFDPSLYMEKGDIRKSDLYSQYAMAAAVQAMQDSGLEGNIDSQRLGVYVGSGIGGMDTFVDQCNTLEQKGMKRISPFFIPMMISNMAAGNIAIRFKAKGPSMCVTTACATSAHAI
;
A
#
# COMPACT_ATOMS: atom_id res chain seq x y z
N MET A 1 16.76 -29.79 2.95
CA MET A 1 16.52 -28.36 2.69
C MET A 1 15.01 -28.13 2.77
N ARG A 2 14.54 -27.11 3.48
CA ARG A 2 13.09 -26.80 3.50
C ARG A 2 12.71 -26.18 2.16
N ARG A 3 11.64 -26.63 1.56
CA ARG A 3 11.10 -26.08 0.32
C ARG A 3 10.17 -24.90 0.66
N VAL A 4 10.43 -23.75 0.05
CA VAL A 4 9.59 -22.56 0.15
C VAL A 4 8.88 -22.38 -1.19
N VAL A 5 7.59 -22.06 -1.15
CA VAL A 5 6.74 -21.89 -2.33
C VAL A 5 5.90 -20.62 -2.20
N ILE A 6 5.56 -20.01 -3.32
CA ILE A 6 4.57 -18.94 -3.43
C ILE A 6 3.22 -19.62 -3.60
N THR A 7 2.25 -19.30 -2.75
CA THR A 7 0.91 -19.92 -2.74
C THR A 7 -0.19 -18.99 -3.23
N GLY A 8 0.08 -17.68 -3.29
CA GLY A 8 -0.86 -16.70 -3.80
C GLY A 8 -0.16 -15.38 -4.12
N VAL A 9 -0.72 -14.65 -5.05
CA VAL A 9 -0.23 -13.35 -5.50
C VAL A 9 -1.34 -12.30 -5.46
N GLY A 10 -0.96 -11.06 -5.17
CA GLY A 10 -1.83 -9.90 -5.25
C GLY A 10 -1.04 -8.70 -5.72
N ALA A 11 -1.65 -7.85 -6.51
CA ALA A 11 -1.00 -6.67 -7.05
C ALA A 11 -1.97 -5.49 -7.19
N VAL A 12 -1.43 -4.29 -6.95
CA VAL A 12 -2.04 -3.01 -7.33
C VAL A 12 -0.96 -2.23 -8.06
N SER A 13 -1.24 -1.83 -9.28
CA SER A 13 -0.27 -1.18 -10.14
C SER A 13 -0.91 -0.11 -11.02
N PRO A 14 -0.11 0.76 -11.67
CA PRO A 14 -0.63 1.75 -12.62
C PRO A 14 -1.32 1.18 -13.86
N VAL A 15 -1.24 -0.14 -14.07
CA VAL A 15 -1.81 -0.83 -15.24
C VAL A 15 -2.87 -1.87 -14.88
N GLY A 16 -3.18 -2.02 -13.57
CA GLY A 16 -4.26 -2.90 -13.10
C GLY A 16 -4.36 -2.93 -11.58
N ASN A 17 -5.55 -3.08 -11.05
CA ASN A 17 -5.85 -3.13 -9.62
C ASN A 17 -5.88 -4.57 -9.07
N THR A 18 -5.64 -5.55 -9.92
CA THR A 18 -5.46 -6.96 -9.56
C THR A 18 -4.20 -7.53 -10.20
N ALA A 19 -3.73 -8.68 -9.71
CA ALA A 19 -2.58 -9.38 -10.31
C ALA A 19 -2.89 -9.79 -11.76
N GLU A 20 -4.10 -10.26 -12.05
CA GLU A 20 -4.53 -10.67 -13.39
C GLU A 20 -4.59 -9.49 -14.37
N GLU A 21 -5.21 -8.38 -13.97
CA GLU A 21 -5.25 -7.15 -14.79
C GLU A 21 -3.86 -6.61 -15.06
N THR A 22 -3.01 -6.55 -14.03
CA THR A 22 -1.62 -6.11 -14.15
C THR A 22 -0.88 -6.99 -15.15
N TRP A 23 -0.96 -8.31 -15.01
CA TRP A 23 -0.28 -9.24 -15.91
C TRP A 23 -0.80 -9.12 -17.35
N SER A 24 -2.11 -9.11 -17.56
CA SER A 24 -2.74 -8.94 -18.86
C SER A 24 -2.32 -7.65 -19.57
N SER A 25 -2.20 -6.57 -18.80
CA SER A 25 -1.74 -5.28 -19.32
C SER A 25 -0.26 -5.29 -19.69
N LEU A 26 0.58 -5.95 -18.87
CA LEU A 26 2.02 -6.08 -19.14
C LEU A 26 2.29 -6.87 -20.43
N ILE A 27 1.64 -8.02 -20.60
CA ILE A 27 1.83 -8.81 -21.83
C ILE A 27 1.26 -8.13 -23.08
N ALA A 28 0.25 -7.26 -22.90
CA ALA A 28 -0.30 -6.42 -23.98
C ALA A 28 0.55 -5.17 -24.26
N GLY A 29 1.66 -4.95 -23.54
CA GLY A 29 2.54 -3.79 -23.71
C GLY A 29 1.89 -2.46 -23.33
N LYS A 30 0.87 -2.46 -22.46
CA LYS A 30 0.20 -1.23 -22.02
C LYS A 30 1.09 -0.42 -21.09
N SER A 31 1.19 0.89 -21.35
CA SER A 31 1.89 1.82 -20.44
C SER A 31 0.93 2.36 -19.38
N GLY A 32 1.39 2.36 -18.12
CA GLY A 32 0.69 3.04 -17.03
C GLY A 32 1.07 4.52 -16.88
N ILE A 33 2.07 5.00 -17.63
CA ILE A 33 2.56 6.37 -17.57
C ILE A 33 1.56 7.32 -18.25
N GLY A 34 1.25 8.42 -17.58
CA GLY A 34 0.37 9.47 -18.06
C GLY A 34 0.67 10.81 -17.41
N PRO A 35 -0.07 11.88 -17.74
CA PRO A 35 0.02 13.16 -17.05
C PRO A 35 -0.27 12.97 -15.56
N ILE A 36 0.48 13.70 -14.70
CA ILE A 36 0.23 13.72 -13.26
C ILE A 36 -1.13 14.36 -12.98
N THR A 37 -1.93 13.71 -12.13
CA THR A 37 -3.26 14.17 -11.73
C THR A 37 -3.37 14.47 -10.23
N HIS A 38 -2.44 14.00 -9.40
CA HIS A 38 -2.46 14.16 -7.95
C HIS A 38 -2.14 15.59 -7.49
N PHE A 39 -1.46 16.38 -8.32
CA PHE A 39 -1.18 17.80 -8.05
C PHE A 39 -1.06 18.62 -9.35
N ASP A 40 -1.17 19.93 -9.22
CA ASP A 40 -1.06 20.84 -10.37
C ASP A 40 0.39 20.92 -10.87
N THR A 41 0.59 20.57 -12.13
CA THR A 41 1.88 20.63 -12.83
C THR A 41 1.95 21.78 -13.83
N SER A 42 1.03 22.74 -13.79
CA SER A 42 0.98 23.86 -14.75
C SER A 42 2.15 24.85 -14.59
N ASP A 43 2.74 24.93 -13.39
CA ASP A 43 3.91 25.77 -13.15
C ASP A 43 5.06 25.40 -14.11
N PRO A 44 5.61 26.39 -14.86
CA PRO A 44 6.76 26.16 -15.74
C PRO A 44 8.02 25.65 -15.01
N ALA A 45 8.17 25.88 -13.71
CA ALA A 45 9.24 25.34 -12.88
C ALA A 45 9.08 23.83 -12.63
N CYS A 46 7.88 23.29 -12.75
CA CYS A 46 7.61 21.85 -12.64
C CYS A 46 8.14 21.13 -13.89
N LYS A 47 9.31 20.50 -13.76
CA LYS A 47 9.96 19.78 -14.87
C LYS A 47 9.40 18.41 -15.11
N VAL A 48 8.83 17.77 -14.09
CA VAL A 48 8.25 16.42 -14.17
C VAL A 48 6.74 16.56 -14.35
N LYS A 49 6.23 16.10 -15.49
CA LYS A 49 4.82 16.23 -15.89
C LYS A 49 4.12 14.88 -16.01
N LEU A 50 4.88 13.78 -15.95
CA LEU A 50 4.39 12.43 -16.16
C LEU A 50 4.71 11.56 -14.96
N ALA A 51 3.77 10.70 -14.59
CA ALA A 51 3.94 9.66 -13.58
C ALA A 51 3.14 8.41 -13.95
N ALA A 52 3.44 7.30 -13.29
CA ALA A 52 2.65 6.09 -13.36
C ALA A 52 1.79 6.01 -12.09
N GLU A 53 0.63 6.62 -12.12
CA GLU A 53 -0.34 6.66 -11.02
C GLU A 53 -1.28 5.44 -11.08
N VAL A 54 -1.63 4.90 -9.92
CA VAL A 54 -2.70 3.90 -9.82
C VAL A 54 -4.04 4.58 -10.12
N LYS A 55 -4.84 3.97 -10.99
CA LYS A 55 -6.09 4.51 -11.49
C LYS A 55 -7.27 3.69 -10.99
N ASP A 56 -8.41 4.37 -10.75
CA ASP A 56 -9.70 3.74 -10.44
C ASP A 56 -9.63 2.76 -9.25
N PHE A 57 -8.74 3.02 -8.30
CA PHE A 57 -8.60 2.19 -7.10
C PHE A 57 -9.74 2.44 -6.12
N ASP A 58 -10.48 1.40 -5.79
CA ASP A 58 -11.52 1.43 -4.77
C ASP A 58 -11.09 0.63 -3.53
N PRO A 59 -10.67 1.30 -2.45
CA PRO A 59 -10.29 0.62 -1.22
C PRO A 59 -11.46 -0.07 -0.52
N SER A 60 -12.72 0.31 -0.82
CA SER A 60 -13.90 -0.28 -0.18
C SER A 60 -14.11 -1.75 -0.53
N LEU A 61 -13.48 -2.24 -1.59
CA LEU A 61 -13.46 -3.65 -1.95
C LEU A 61 -12.63 -4.51 -0.97
N TYR A 62 -11.74 -3.88 -0.20
CA TYR A 62 -10.75 -4.57 0.64
C TYR A 62 -10.81 -4.17 2.11
N MET A 63 -11.39 -3.02 2.43
CA MET A 63 -11.34 -2.40 3.75
C MET A 63 -12.68 -1.78 4.15
N GLU A 64 -12.95 -1.77 5.43
CA GLU A 64 -14.11 -1.07 5.99
C GLU A 64 -13.92 0.47 5.92
N LYS A 65 -15.02 1.21 5.77
CA LYS A 65 -15.03 2.68 5.66
C LYS A 65 -14.28 3.38 6.80
N GLY A 66 -14.33 2.79 8.00
CA GLY A 66 -13.64 3.32 9.19
C GLY A 66 -12.13 3.23 9.08
N ASP A 67 -11.64 2.12 8.52
CA ASP A 67 -10.21 1.85 8.37
C ASP A 67 -9.61 2.61 7.19
N ILE A 68 -10.36 2.77 6.09
CA ILE A 68 -9.97 3.62 4.96
C ILE A 68 -9.62 5.03 5.43
N ARG A 69 -10.49 5.64 6.28
CA ARG A 69 -10.27 7.00 6.79
C ARG A 69 -9.11 7.15 7.77
N LYS A 70 -8.59 6.05 8.29
CA LYS A 70 -7.48 5.99 9.26
C LYS A 70 -6.20 5.41 8.66
N SER A 71 -6.15 5.24 7.34
CA SER A 71 -5.00 4.71 6.63
C SER A 71 -4.63 5.60 5.44
N ASP A 72 -3.33 5.79 5.25
CA ASP A 72 -2.79 6.44 4.06
C ASP A 72 -2.87 5.49 2.85
N LEU A 73 -2.80 6.05 1.66
CA LEU A 73 -2.97 5.35 0.39
C LEU A 73 -1.97 4.18 0.22
N TYR A 74 -0.70 4.36 0.67
CA TYR A 74 0.30 3.28 0.61
C TYR A 74 -0.16 2.04 1.41
N SER A 75 -0.79 2.26 2.57
CA SER A 75 -1.31 1.18 3.42
C SER A 75 -2.56 0.53 2.82
N GLN A 76 -3.39 1.31 2.12
CA GLN A 76 -4.56 0.80 1.39
C GLN A 76 -4.14 -0.10 0.22
N TYR A 77 -3.12 0.29 -0.55
CA TYR A 77 -2.55 -0.56 -1.61
C TYR A 77 -1.97 -1.86 -1.06
N ALA A 78 -1.22 -1.78 0.04
CA ALA A 78 -0.65 -2.96 0.68
C ALA A 78 -1.75 -3.91 1.19
N MET A 79 -2.82 -3.37 1.78
CA MET A 79 -3.97 -4.16 2.23
C MET A 79 -4.67 -4.84 1.05
N ALA A 80 -4.92 -4.12 -0.04
CA ALA A 80 -5.56 -4.68 -1.23
C ALA A 80 -4.74 -5.83 -1.82
N ALA A 81 -3.44 -5.64 -1.98
CA ALA A 81 -2.54 -6.70 -2.46
C ALA A 81 -2.51 -7.92 -1.50
N ALA A 82 -2.50 -7.68 -0.18
CA ALA A 82 -2.53 -8.75 0.81
C ALA A 82 -3.84 -9.54 0.79
N VAL A 83 -4.99 -8.86 0.65
CA VAL A 83 -6.30 -9.53 0.53
C VAL A 83 -6.36 -10.40 -0.72
N GLN A 84 -5.92 -9.87 -1.86
CA GLN A 84 -5.85 -10.64 -3.11
C GLN A 84 -4.95 -11.88 -2.97
N ALA A 85 -3.75 -11.72 -2.40
CA ALA A 85 -2.81 -12.83 -2.20
C ALA A 85 -3.38 -13.90 -1.24
N MET A 86 -4.07 -13.51 -0.18
CA MET A 86 -4.71 -14.44 0.75
C MET A 86 -5.88 -15.18 0.09
N GLN A 87 -6.68 -14.51 -0.73
CA GLN A 87 -7.77 -15.14 -1.50
C GLN A 87 -7.23 -16.13 -2.53
N ASP A 88 -6.23 -15.73 -3.31
CA ASP A 88 -5.60 -16.56 -4.34
C ASP A 88 -4.94 -17.82 -3.73
N SER A 89 -4.32 -17.68 -2.56
CA SER A 89 -3.72 -18.81 -1.84
C SER A 89 -4.73 -19.82 -1.28
N GLY A 90 -6.00 -19.45 -1.08
CA GLY A 90 -7.00 -20.24 -0.38
C GLY A 90 -6.69 -20.51 1.10
N LEU A 91 -5.76 -19.76 1.69
CA LEU A 91 -5.32 -19.98 3.09
C LEU A 91 -6.13 -19.19 4.12
N GLU A 92 -6.99 -18.27 3.72
CA GLU A 92 -7.79 -17.49 4.66
C GLU A 92 -8.69 -18.42 5.49
N GLY A 93 -8.58 -18.30 6.81
CA GLY A 93 -9.28 -19.19 7.76
C GLY A 93 -8.67 -20.58 7.98
N ASN A 94 -7.70 -21.00 7.18
CA ASN A 94 -7.06 -22.32 7.23
C ASN A 94 -5.60 -22.29 7.70
N ILE A 95 -5.10 -21.12 8.13
CA ILE A 95 -3.71 -20.96 8.58
C ILE A 95 -3.66 -20.80 10.10
N ASP A 96 -2.67 -21.44 10.72
CA ASP A 96 -2.38 -21.20 12.14
C ASP A 96 -1.89 -19.76 12.34
N SER A 97 -2.67 -18.97 13.06
CA SER A 97 -2.37 -17.55 13.33
C SER A 97 -1.02 -17.32 14.01
N GLN A 98 -0.55 -18.27 14.83
CA GLN A 98 0.76 -18.19 15.50
C GLN A 98 1.92 -18.32 14.51
N ARG A 99 1.69 -18.92 13.36
CA ARG A 99 2.68 -19.13 12.31
C ARG A 99 2.52 -18.18 11.13
N LEU A 100 1.48 -17.35 11.11
CA LEU A 100 1.29 -16.32 10.09
C LEU A 100 2.10 -15.07 10.46
N GLY A 101 3.17 -14.83 9.73
CA GLY A 101 3.95 -13.58 9.80
C GLY A 101 3.56 -12.62 8.69
N VAL A 102 3.81 -11.32 8.91
CA VAL A 102 3.55 -10.26 7.92
C VAL A 102 4.82 -9.43 7.73
N TYR A 103 5.33 -9.41 6.51
CA TYR A 103 6.49 -8.64 6.11
C TYR A 103 6.08 -7.71 4.96
N VAL A 104 6.07 -6.40 5.22
CA VAL A 104 5.73 -5.38 4.22
C VAL A 104 6.80 -4.31 4.22
N GLY A 105 7.35 -4.04 3.06
CA GLY A 105 8.32 -2.99 2.88
C GLY A 105 7.67 -1.67 2.43
N SER A 106 8.11 -0.56 3.01
CA SER A 106 7.78 0.78 2.54
C SER A 106 9.00 1.69 2.70
N GLY A 107 9.30 2.46 1.65
CA GLY A 107 10.46 3.37 1.69
C GLY A 107 10.26 4.57 2.62
N ILE A 108 9.03 5.09 2.72
CA ILE A 108 8.75 6.35 3.41
C ILE A 108 7.50 6.26 4.29
N GLY A 109 6.52 5.43 3.92
CA GLY A 109 5.20 5.40 4.55
C GLY A 109 4.24 6.41 3.92
N GLY A 110 3.36 7.02 4.71
CA GLY A 110 2.27 7.89 4.29
C GLY A 110 2.71 9.32 4.00
N MET A 111 3.32 9.57 2.86
CA MET A 111 3.78 10.93 2.47
C MET A 111 2.61 11.88 2.24
N ASP A 112 1.51 11.44 1.65
CA ASP A 112 0.34 12.29 1.42
C ASP A 112 -0.23 12.76 2.74
N THR A 113 -0.40 11.85 3.70
CA THR A 113 -0.80 12.20 5.07
C THR A 113 0.18 13.19 5.71
N PHE A 114 1.49 13.00 5.55
CA PHE A 114 2.49 13.90 6.12
C PHE A 114 2.34 15.32 5.57
N VAL A 115 2.27 15.47 4.25
CA VAL A 115 2.11 16.77 3.58
C VAL A 115 0.81 17.45 3.99
N ASP A 116 -0.31 16.71 4.00
CA ASP A 116 -1.62 17.23 4.39
C ASP A 116 -1.64 17.72 5.85
N GLN A 117 -0.98 17.00 6.75
CA GLN A 117 -0.93 17.40 8.16
C GLN A 117 0.03 18.58 8.40
N CYS A 118 1.12 18.69 7.64
CA CYS A 118 1.98 19.89 7.65
C CYS A 118 1.19 21.11 7.16
N ASN A 119 0.48 21.01 6.05
CA ASN A 119 -0.38 22.10 5.54
C ASN A 119 -1.50 22.44 6.53
N THR A 120 -2.08 21.46 7.19
CA THR A 120 -3.09 21.66 8.22
C THR A 120 -2.52 22.40 9.43
N LEU A 121 -1.31 22.03 9.86
CA LEU A 121 -0.62 22.71 10.96
C LEU A 121 -0.40 24.21 10.64
N GLU A 122 0.09 24.49 9.45
CA GLU A 122 0.41 25.86 8.99
C GLU A 122 -0.85 26.71 8.83
N GLN A 123 -1.90 26.17 8.19
CA GLN A 123 -3.09 26.94 7.84
C GLN A 123 -4.15 26.99 8.95
N LYS A 124 -4.27 25.94 9.76
CA LYS A 124 -5.38 25.73 10.71
C LYS A 124 -4.93 25.55 12.17
N GLY A 125 -3.62 25.43 12.39
CA GLY A 125 -3.01 25.31 13.72
C GLY A 125 -3.10 23.90 14.32
N MET A 126 -2.38 23.71 15.43
CA MET A 126 -2.15 22.41 16.09
C MET A 126 -3.43 21.64 16.46
N LYS A 127 -4.51 22.36 16.83
CA LYS A 127 -5.79 21.73 17.24
C LYS A 127 -6.49 20.97 16.12
N ARG A 128 -6.06 21.14 14.88
CA ARG A 128 -6.65 20.50 13.70
C ARG A 128 -5.85 19.31 13.19
N ILE A 129 -4.69 19.05 13.77
CA ILE A 129 -3.90 17.85 13.44
C ILE A 129 -4.68 16.59 13.80
N SER A 130 -4.70 15.64 12.89
CA SER A 130 -5.38 14.36 13.09
C SER A 130 -4.73 13.55 14.22
N PRO A 131 -5.48 12.98 15.16
CA PRO A 131 -4.94 12.02 16.13
C PRO A 131 -4.40 10.75 15.45
N PHE A 132 -4.81 10.48 14.22
CA PHE A 132 -4.33 9.37 13.42
C PHE A 132 -3.11 9.72 12.55
N PHE A 133 -2.57 10.94 12.68
CA PHE A 133 -1.43 11.38 11.87
C PHE A 133 -0.27 10.38 11.90
N ILE A 134 0.21 10.03 13.09
CA ILE A 134 1.33 9.10 13.22
C ILE A 134 0.98 7.69 12.72
N PRO A 135 -0.13 7.04 13.14
CA PRO A 135 -0.53 5.74 12.59
C PRO A 135 -0.71 5.71 11.06
N MET A 136 -1.14 6.80 10.44
CA MET A 136 -1.28 6.87 8.99
C MET A 136 0.07 7.04 8.27
N MET A 137 1.02 7.75 8.93
CA MET A 137 2.29 8.14 8.30
C MET A 137 3.36 7.06 8.39
N ILE A 138 3.55 6.41 9.56
CA ILE A 138 4.70 5.53 9.77
C ILE A 138 4.64 4.25 8.92
N SER A 139 5.79 3.88 8.36
CA SER A 139 5.92 2.83 7.34
C SER A 139 5.53 1.42 7.80
N ASN A 140 5.60 1.12 9.09
CA ASN A 140 5.29 -0.20 9.64
C ASN A 140 3.78 -0.47 9.82
N MET A 141 2.94 0.55 9.68
CA MET A 141 1.49 0.39 9.89
C MET A 141 0.81 -0.42 8.79
N ALA A 142 1.33 -0.46 7.57
CA ALA A 142 0.82 -1.36 6.56
C ALA A 142 0.93 -2.83 7.02
N ALA A 143 2.09 -3.25 7.54
CA ALA A 143 2.27 -4.59 8.09
C ALA A 143 1.38 -4.82 9.32
N GLY A 144 1.27 -3.84 10.21
CA GLY A 144 0.41 -3.91 11.40
C GLY A 144 -1.06 -4.06 11.05
N ASN A 145 -1.58 -3.26 10.12
CA ASN A 145 -2.98 -3.32 9.69
C ASN A 145 -3.31 -4.67 9.02
N ILE A 146 -2.41 -5.19 8.18
CA ILE A 146 -2.56 -6.52 7.56
C ILE A 146 -2.55 -7.61 8.63
N ALA A 147 -1.63 -7.52 9.62
CA ALA A 147 -1.58 -8.47 10.72
C ALA A 147 -2.89 -8.48 11.53
N ILE A 148 -3.47 -7.31 11.81
CA ILE A 148 -4.77 -7.18 12.48
C ILE A 148 -5.88 -7.79 11.62
N ARG A 149 -5.94 -7.48 10.34
CA ARG A 149 -6.97 -7.96 9.39
C ARG A 149 -7.03 -9.48 9.33
N PHE A 150 -5.87 -10.15 9.28
CA PHE A 150 -5.76 -11.60 9.18
C PHE A 150 -5.50 -12.31 10.52
N LYS A 151 -5.57 -11.55 11.64
CA LYS A 151 -5.30 -12.07 12.99
C LYS A 151 -3.93 -12.78 13.10
N ALA A 152 -2.94 -12.30 12.34
CA ALA A 152 -1.59 -12.83 12.34
C ALA A 152 -0.92 -12.54 13.69
N LYS A 153 -0.34 -13.58 14.30
CA LYS A 153 0.34 -13.53 15.61
C LYS A 153 1.82 -13.91 15.51
N GLY A 154 2.28 -14.22 14.31
CA GLY A 154 3.69 -14.39 14.00
C GLY A 154 4.41 -13.04 13.88
N PRO A 155 5.68 -13.02 13.46
CA PRO A 155 6.44 -11.79 13.29
C PRO A 155 5.75 -10.81 12.35
N SER A 156 5.66 -9.52 12.75
CA SER A 156 5.19 -8.44 11.90
C SER A 156 6.30 -7.40 11.79
N MET A 157 6.80 -7.18 10.58
CA MET A 157 7.97 -6.33 10.34
C MET A 157 7.78 -5.45 9.11
N CYS A 158 8.37 -4.25 9.18
CA CYS A 158 8.55 -3.39 8.01
C CYS A 158 10.04 -3.33 7.67
N VAL A 159 10.36 -3.67 6.44
CA VAL A 159 11.71 -3.51 5.89
C VAL A 159 11.77 -2.20 5.11
N THR A 160 12.84 -1.43 5.29
CA THR A 160 13.07 -0.18 4.56
C THR A 160 14.52 -0.16 4.07
N THR A 161 14.70 -0.49 2.81
CA THR A 161 16.01 -0.56 2.14
C THR A 161 15.94 0.03 0.73
N ALA A 162 15.21 1.14 0.59
CA ALA A 162 15.00 1.85 -0.67
C ALA A 162 14.55 0.90 -1.80
N CYS A 163 15.23 0.88 -2.94
CA CYS A 163 14.86 0.07 -4.10
C CYS A 163 14.92 -1.45 -3.84
N ALA A 164 15.67 -1.91 -2.84
CA ALA A 164 15.80 -3.32 -2.47
C ALA A 164 14.75 -3.78 -1.45
N THR A 165 13.86 -2.90 -1.00
CA THR A 165 12.88 -3.17 0.06
C THR A 165 12.03 -4.40 -0.22
N SER A 166 11.45 -4.50 -1.42
CA SER A 166 10.60 -5.64 -1.80
C SER A 166 11.36 -6.96 -1.81
N ALA A 167 12.59 -6.96 -2.33
CA ALA A 167 13.43 -8.14 -2.37
C ALA A 167 13.82 -8.63 -0.96
N HIS A 168 13.98 -7.71 -0.02
CA HIS A 168 14.29 -8.05 1.38
C HIS A 168 13.05 -8.47 2.20
N ALA A 169 11.84 -8.20 1.70
CA ALA A 169 10.60 -8.66 2.34
C ALA A 169 10.25 -10.12 1.98
N ILE A 170 10.84 -10.66 0.91
CA ILE A 170 10.69 -12.05 0.45
C ILE A 170 11.73 -12.94 1.12
#